data_cad0fdda6f24d2f6c5ef1384881af490
#
_entry.id   cad0fdda6f24d2f6c5ef1384881af490
#
_cell.length_a   1.000
_cell.length_b   1.000
_cell.length_c   1.000
_cell.angle_alpha   90.00
_cell.angle_beta   90.00
_cell.angle_gamma   90.00
#
_symmetry.space_group_name_H-M   'P 1'
#
loop_
_entity.id
_entity.type
_entity.pdbx_description
1 polymer ?
#
loop_
_entity_poly.entity_id
_entity_poly.type
_entity_poly.pdbx_seq_one_letter_code
_entity_poly.pdbx_strand_id
1 'polypeptide(L)'
;MQQSQVNLVMLCSSDGFELASVHKKDVENHGKLAAVSSSILAMIHAFMNEINFTGCQSITLDADNGKAVMASIQHPNFPMLIVILSSKEVLLGQLLYATKKASTDIAAYKIKI
;
A
#
# COMPACT_ATOMS: atom_id res chain seq x y z
N MET A 1 -3.52 7.89 13.24
CA MET A 1 -3.12 8.56 12.00
C MET A 1 -3.33 10.03 12.16
N GLN A 2 -2.28 10.81 12.02
CA GLN A 2 -2.35 12.23 12.35
C GLN A 2 -2.57 13.14 11.16
N GLN A 3 -2.45 12.63 9.95
CA GLN A 3 -2.56 13.47 8.78
C GLN A 3 -4.00 13.46 8.28
N SER A 4 -4.64 14.62 8.37
CA SER A 4 -6.02 14.76 7.95
C SER A 4 -6.26 14.51 6.47
N GLN A 5 -5.21 14.60 5.65
CA GLN A 5 -5.29 14.37 4.21
C GLN A 5 -5.17 12.89 3.81
N VAL A 6 -4.84 12.02 4.74
CA VAL A 6 -4.79 10.59 4.46
C VAL A 6 -6.17 10.00 4.66
N ASN A 7 -6.73 9.39 3.63
CA ASN A 7 -8.11 8.89 3.63
C ASN A 7 -8.21 7.43 4.03
N LEU A 8 -7.18 6.64 3.73
CA LEU A 8 -7.17 5.22 4.01
C LEU A 8 -5.73 4.74 4.15
N VAL A 9 -5.49 3.91 5.15
CA VAL A 9 -4.30 3.06 5.23
C VAL A 9 -4.81 1.64 5.38
N MET A 10 -4.43 0.77 4.43
CA MET A 10 -4.91 -0.61 4.41
C MET A 10 -3.74 -1.57 4.32
N LEU A 11 -3.79 -2.62 5.12
CA LEU A 11 -2.82 -3.70 5.08
C LEU A 11 -3.51 -4.92 4.50
N CYS A 12 -2.92 -5.49 3.46
CA CYS A 12 -3.50 -6.63 2.75
C CYS A 12 -2.53 -7.80 2.72
N SER A 13 -3.07 -9.00 2.64
CA SER A 13 -2.26 -10.16 2.30
C SER A 13 -1.91 -10.14 0.81
N SER A 14 -0.88 -10.88 0.43
CA SER A 14 -0.50 -11.00 -0.98
C SER A 14 -1.58 -11.68 -1.81
N ASP A 15 -2.51 -12.39 -1.16
CA ASP A 15 -3.63 -13.06 -1.83
C ASP A 15 -4.81 -12.12 -2.09
N GLY A 16 -4.76 -10.89 -1.61
CA GLY A 16 -5.82 -9.92 -1.88
C GLY A 16 -6.87 -9.80 -0.80
N PHE A 17 -6.58 -10.22 0.43
CA PHE A 17 -7.50 -10.10 1.55
C PHE A 17 -7.08 -8.97 2.47
N GLU A 18 -8.04 -8.17 2.90
CA GLU A 18 -7.79 -7.10 3.86
C GLU A 18 -7.46 -7.71 5.22
N LEU A 19 -6.35 -7.27 5.81
CA LEU A 19 -5.94 -7.71 7.16
C LEU A 19 -6.28 -6.65 8.20
N ALA A 20 -6.11 -5.38 7.86
CA ALA A 20 -6.41 -4.27 8.74
C ALA A 20 -6.58 -3.01 7.93
N SER A 21 -7.35 -2.06 8.43
CA SER A 21 -7.46 -0.74 7.78
C SER A 21 -7.87 0.32 8.77
N VAL A 22 -7.45 1.55 8.48
CA VAL A 22 -7.91 2.76 9.15
C VAL A 22 -8.37 3.70 8.04
N HIS A 23 -9.59 4.20 8.12
CA HIS A 23 -10.15 4.97 7.02
C HIS A 23 -11.16 6.01 7.52
N LYS A 24 -11.42 6.97 6.66
CA LYS A 24 -12.50 7.94 6.88
C LYS A 24 -13.83 7.32 6.47
N LYS A 25 -14.94 7.91 6.95
CA LYS A 25 -16.28 7.34 6.77
C LYS A 25 -16.70 7.14 5.32
N ASP A 26 -16.20 7.97 4.43
CA ASP A 26 -16.63 7.96 3.03
C ASP A 26 -15.84 7.02 2.15
N VAL A 27 -14.91 6.25 2.71
CA VAL A 27 -14.19 5.23 1.97
C VAL A 27 -14.90 3.90 2.13
N GLU A 28 -15.41 3.35 1.02
CA GLU A 28 -16.19 2.12 1.03
C GLU A 28 -15.48 1.03 0.20
N ASN A 29 -15.95 -0.21 0.34
CA ASN A 29 -15.51 -1.36 -0.47
C ASN A 29 -14.02 -1.69 -0.31
N HIS A 30 -13.52 -1.68 0.93
CA HIS A 30 -12.11 -1.97 1.19
C HIS A 30 -11.70 -3.36 0.74
N GLY A 31 -12.57 -4.36 0.91
CA GLY A 31 -12.27 -5.72 0.52
C GLY A 31 -12.03 -5.84 -0.98
N LYS A 32 -12.83 -5.14 -1.78
CA LYS A 32 -12.63 -5.10 -3.23
C LYS A 32 -11.34 -4.39 -3.57
N LEU A 33 -11.02 -3.31 -2.86
CA LEU A 33 -9.79 -2.58 -3.06
C LEU A 33 -8.57 -3.45 -2.77
N ALA A 34 -8.63 -4.28 -1.73
CA ALA A 34 -7.55 -5.21 -1.41
C ALA A 34 -7.29 -6.19 -2.56
N ALA A 35 -8.36 -6.77 -3.11
CA ALA A 35 -8.24 -7.72 -4.22
C ALA A 35 -7.66 -7.05 -5.47
N VAL A 36 -8.14 -5.84 -5.81
CA VAL A 36 -7.65 -5.09 -6.96
C VAL A 36 -6.19 -4.70 -6.78
N SER A 37 -5.82 -4.24 -5.57
CA SER A 37 -4.44 -3.85 -5.28
C SER A 37 -3.47 -5.01 -5.43
N SER A 38 -3.86 -6.19 -4.96
CA SER A 38 -3.05 -7.40 -5.13
C SER A 38 -2.85 -7.73 -6.62
N SER A 39 -3.90 -7.58 -7.43
CA SER A 39 -3.83 -7.82 -8.88
C SER A 39 -2.90 -6.81 -9.56
N ILE A 40 -2.98 -5.54 -9.17
CA ILE A 40 -2.10 -4.50 -9.72
C ILE A 40 -0.63 -4.84 -9.41
N LEU A 41 -0.35 -5.24 -8.17
CA LEU A 41 1.02 -5.59 -7.80
C LEU A 41 1.55 -6.75 -8.63
N ALA A 42 0.72 -7.78 -8.86
CA ALA A 42 1.13 -8.91 -9.68
C ALA A 42 1.44 -8.48 -11.12
N MET A 43 0.62 -7.59 -11.69
CA MET A 43 0.85 -7.07 -13.03
C MET A 43 2.12 -6.24 -13.11
N ILE A 44 2.42 -5.46 -12.07
CA ILE A 44 3.65 -4.67 -12.02
C ILE A 44 4.87 -5.57 -11.96
N HIS A 45 4.81 -6.67 -11.21
CA HIS A 45 5.92 -7.62 -11.17
C HIS A 45 6.17 -8.23 -12.56
N ALA A 46 5.10 -8.56 -13.28
CA ALA A 46 5.24 -9.08 -14.65
C ALA A 46 5.85 -8.04 -15.58
N PHE A 47 5.42 -6.78 -15.47
CA PHE A 47 5.97 -5.69 -16.26
C PHE A 47 7.47 -5.49 -15.97
N MET A 48 7.84 -5.53 -14.69
CA MET A 48 9.24 -5.38 -14.30
C MET A 48 10.12 -6.50 -14.87
N ASN A 49 9.60 -7.72 -14.91
CA ASN A 49 10.34 -8.83 -15.52
C ASN A 49 10.62 -8.57 -16.99
N GLU A 50 9.66 -8.00 -17.72
CA GLU A 50 9.83 -7.70 -19.13
C GLU A 50 10.91 -6.64 -19.39
N ILE A 51 11.11 -5.72 -18.47
CA ILE A 51 12.11 -4.66 -18.61
C ILE A 51 13.36 -4.92 -17.76
N ASN A 52 13.47 -6.09 -17.17
CA ASN A 52 14.63 -6.52 -16.35
C ASN A 52 14.86 -5.63 -15.12
N PHE A 53 13.77 -5.12 -14.55
CA PHE A 53 13.83 -4.40 -13.27
C PHE A 53 13.58 -5.38 -12.14
N THR A 54 14.20 -5.15 -10.99
CA THR A 54 14.03 -5.96 -9.79
C THR A 54 13.83 -5.06 -8.58
N GLY A 55 13.18 -5.61 -7.56
CA GLY A 55 13.07 -4.91 -6.28
C GLY A 55 12.14 -3.72 -6.30
N CYS A 56 10.87 -3.91 -6.63
CA CYS A 56 9.89 -2.82 -6.61
C CYS A 56 9.75 -2.26 -5.20
N GLN A 57 10.05 -0.97 -5.04
CA GLN A 57 9.95 -0.30 -3.75
C GLN A 57 8.52 0.17 -3.48
N SER A 58 7.89 0.75 -4.48
CA SER A 58 6.53 1.27 -4.33
C SER A 58 5.93 1.54 -5.71
N ILE A 59 4.61 1.67 -5.73
CA ILE A 59 3.84 2.05 -6.91
C ILE A 59 3.03 3.28 -6.51
N THR A 60 3.12 4.34 -7.30
CA THR A 60 2.42 5.58 -7.03
C THR A 60 1.44 5.87 -8.16
N LEU A 61 0.22 6.25 -7.78
CA LEU A 61 -0.80 6.72 -8.69
C LEU A 61 -1.14 8.17 -8.33
N ASP A 62 -1.01 9.07 -9.29
CA ASP A 62 -1.31 10.48 -9.11
C ASP A 62 -2.51 10.83 -9.98
N ALA A 63 -3.66 10.97 -9.36
CA ALA A 63 -4.91 11.28 -10.03
C ALA A 63 -5.28 12.74 -9.81
N ASP A 64 -6.28 13.21 -10.58
CA ASP A 64 -6.72 14.61 -10.48
C ASP A 64 -7.25 14.94 -9.09
N ASN A 65 -7.84 13.97 -8.40
CA ASN A 65 -8.53 14.18 -7.13
C ASN A 65 -7.90 13.43 -5.96
N GLY A 66 -6.73 12.85 -6.13
CA GLY A 66 -6.07 12.14 -5.02
C GLY A 66 -4.85 11.39 -5.45
N LYS A 67 -4.18 10.80 -4.45
CA LYS A 67 -2.98 9.99 -4.67
C LYS A 67 -3.11 8.64 -3.98
N ALA A 68 -2.48 7.63 -4.56
CA ALA A 68 -2.41 6.31 -3.96
C ALA A 68 -0.98 5.81 -4.01
N VAL A 69 -0.53 5.18 -2.94
CA VAL A 69 0.78 4.52 -2.90
C VAL A 69 0.57 3.10 -2.42
N MET A 70 1.18 2.15 -3.12
CA MET A 70 1.22 0.75 -2.71
C MET A 70 2.66 0.33 -2.56
N ALA A 71 2.93 -0.51 -1.55
CA ALA A 71 4.28 -1.05 -1.33
C ALA A 71 4.18 -2.46 -0.79
N SER A 72 5.09 -3.32 -1.26
CA SER A 72 5.23 -4.66 -0.69
C SER A 72 5.91 -4.59 0.67
N ILE A 73 5.43 -5.39 1.60
CA ILE A 73 6.05 -5.54 2.91
C ILE A 73 6.68 -6.93 2.97
N GLN A 74 8.00 -6.96 3.12
CA GLN A 74 8.76 -8.21 3.16
C GLN A 74 8.81 -8.75 4.59
N HIS A 75 7.64 -9.16 5.10
CA HIS A 75 7.57 -9.76 6.42
C HIS A 75 8.00 -11.23 6.33
N PRO A 76 8.86 -11.72 7.25
CA PRO A 76 9.36 -13.10 7.16
C PRO A 76 8.27 -14.17 7.18
N ASN A 77 7.18 -13.93 7.88
CA ASN A 77 6.13 -14.92 8.05
C ASN A 77 4.94 -14.72 7.13
N PHE A 78 4.68 -13.47 6.74
CA PHE A 78 3.46 -13.14 6.00
C PHE A 78 3.77 -12.08 4.93
N PRO A 79 3.87 -12.47 3.66
CA PRO A 79 3.97 -11.48 2.59
C PRO A 79 2.71 -10.61 2.59
N MET A 80 2.91 -9.30 2.63
CA MET A 80 1.83 -8.34 2.72
C MET A 80 2.07 -7.18 1.78
N LEU A 81 1.04 -6.38 1.59
CA LEU A 81 1.19 -5.09 0.93
C LEU A 81 0.42 -4.03 1.70
N ILE A 82 0.91 -2.81 1.64
CA ILE A 82 0.26 -1.65 2.24
C ILE A 82 -0.25 -0.75 1.12
N VAL A 83 -1.46 -0.22 1.31
CA VAL A 83 -2.09 0.71 0.38
C VAL A 83 -2.45 1.96 1.15
N ILE A 84 -2.03 3.11 0.67
CA ILE A 84 -2.33 4.39 1.30
C ILE A 84 -3.01 5.28 0.26
N LEU A 85 -4.21 5.77 0.60
CA LEU A 85 -4.94 6.72 -0.22
C LEU A 85 -4.92 8.08 0.46
N SER A 86 -4.69 9.13 -0.30
CA SER A 86 -4.63 10.48 0.23
C SER A 86 -5.34 11.46 -0.66
N SER A 87 -5.61 12.65 -0.12
CA SER A 87 -6.07 13.76 -0.93
C SER A 87 -4.94 14.28 -1.81
N LYS A 88 -5.31 15.08 -2.81
CA LYS A 88 -4.35 15.59 -3.77
C LYS A 88 -3.31 16.53 -3.16
N GLU A 89 -3.66 17.18 -2.06
CA GLU A 89 -2.81 18.18 -1.42
C GLU A 89 -1.61 17.60 -0.71
N VAL A 90 -1.59 16.30 -0.43
CA VAL A 90 -0.46 15.65 0.23
C VAL A 90 0.75 15.67 -0.69
N LEU A 91 1.90 16.12 -0.18
CA LEU A 91 3.13 16.08 -0.97
C LEU A 91 3.59 14.64 -1.16
N LEU A 92 3.93 14.30 -2.40
CA LEU A 92 4.30 12.93 -2.76
C LEU A 92 5.48 12.43 -1.94
N GLY A 93 6.50 13.29 -1.71
CA GLY A 93 7.66 12.90 -0.92
C GLY A 93 7.30 12.52 0.51
N GLN A 94 6.37 13.25 1.13
CA GLN A 94 5.91 12.93 2.48
C GLN A 94 5.15 11.60 2.49
N LEU A 95 4.32 11.38 1.48
CA LEU A 95 3.54 10.15 1.37
C LEU A 95 4.45 8.93 1.19
N LEU A 96 5.45 9.05 0.33
CA LEU A 96 6.42 7.98 0.10
C LEU A 96 7.24 7.69 1.36
N TYR A 97 7.66 8.73 2.07
CA TYR A 97 8.40 8.56 3.32
C TYR A 97 7.55 7.83 4.36
N ALA A 98 6.30 8.25 4.53
CA ALA A 98 5.40 7.61 5.49
C ALA A 98 5.15 6.15 5.13
N THR A 99 4.96 5.86 3.84
CA THR A 99 4.75 4.50 3.37
C THR A 99 5.97 3.62 3.66
N LYS A 100 7.15 4.13 3.35
CA LYS A 100 8.39 3.37 3.58
C LYS A 100 8.62 3.11 5.06
N LYS A 101 8.38 4.11 5.90
CA LYS A 101 8.54 3.97 7.35
C LYS A 101 7.55 2.94 7.90
N ALA A 102 6.28 3.02 7.49
CA ALA A 102 5.26 2.06 7.92
C ALA A 102 5.62 0.65 7.48
N SER A 103 6.08 0.48 6.24
CA SER A 103 6.47 -0.82 5.71
C SER A 103 7.63 -1.42 6.50
N THR A 104 8.63 -0.60 6.83
CA THR A 104 9.78 -1.04 7.62
C THR A 104 9.36 -1.46 9.02
N ASP A 105 8.53 -0.66 9.67
CA ASP A 105 8.06 -0.94 11.02
C ASP A 105 7.24 -2.23 11.06
N ILE A 106 6.37 -2.44 10.09
CA ILE A 106 5.54 -3.65 10.01
C ILE A 106 6.41 -4.88 9.73
N ALA A 107 7.38 -4.76 8.82
CA ALA A 107 8.26 -5.88 8.49
C ALA A 107 9.09 -6.32 9.69
N ALA A 108 9.44 -5.37 10.57
CA ALA A 108 10.21 -5.66 11.78
C ALA A 108 9.34 -6.19 12.91
N TYR A 109 8.02 -6.09 12.81
CA TYR A 109 7.11 -6.52 13.86
C TYR A 109 7.10 -8.05 13.98
N LYS A 110 7.31 -8.55 15.20
CA LYS A 110 7.27 -9.98 15.44
C LYS A 110 5.86 -10.37 15.81
N ILE A 111 5.25 -11.18 14.97
CA ILE A 111 3.92 -11.72 15.24
C ILE A 111 4.08 -13.00 16.03
N LYS A 112 3.56 -13.01 17.25
CA LYS A 112 3.50 -14.21 18.05
C LYS A 112 2.23 -14.98 17.71
N ILE A 113 2.41 -16.17 17.26
CA ILE A 113 1.30 -17.06 16.93
C ILE A 113 1.18 -18.13 18.00
#